data_6379af1bcf7884c0971b2778adea1734
#
_entry.id   6379af1bcf7884c0971b2778adea1734
#
_cell.length_a   1.000
_cell.length_b   1.000
_cell.length_c   1.000
_cell.angle_alpha   90.00
_cell.angle_beta   90.00
_cell.angle_gamma   90.00
#
_symmetry.space_group_name_H-M   'P 1'
#
loop_
_entity.id
_entity.type
_entity.pdbx_description
1 polymer ?
#
loop_
_entity_poly.entity_id
_entity_poly.type
_entity_poly.pdbx_seq_one_letter_code
_entity_poly.pdbx_strand_id
1 'polypeptide(L)'
;VTGVDDPASTELDRLRAAAVADDDRLRAALRAGDDDEALAALGRLVDRFRSLQDYSVNWITSLLTFIGERLGEEAVEEALRDFGERYLRNRRSPPEGAPDWADLPAEVRARALIRPMVANGASVTVDADDEKVILSFRCGTGGRLVDEGRYGPRGDGGGRGYLVLQGDGPVTFGRPGLPVYCAHCSVNNELQPTEWDGAPVTVEYPTRRPGEPCIHHVYRDGRRPRPPDR
;
A
#
# COMPACT_ATOMS: atom_id res chain seq x y z
N VAL A 1 46.51 -24.75 29.17
CA VAL A 1 45.73 -25.20 28.00
C VAL A 1 44.90 -23.99 27.59
N THR A 2 45.40 -23.21 26.62
CA THR A 2 44.67 -22.10 25.99
C THR A 2 43.69 -22.72 25.02
N GLY A 3 42.40 -22.64 25.36
CA GLY A 3 41.30 -23.01 24.44
C GLY A 3 41.40 -22.12 23.21
N VAL A 4 41.76 -22.71 22.08
CA VAL A 4 41.57 -22.06 20.77
C VAL A 4 40.07 -22.07 20.52
N ASP A 5 39.44 -20.89 20.55
CA ASP A 5 38.06 -20.75 20.14
C ASP A 5 37.92 -21.30 18.72
N ASP A 6 37.16 -22.36 18.54
CA ASP A 6 36.90 -22.97 17.24
C ASP A 6 36.13 -21.94 16.36
N PRO A 7 36.73 -21.47 15.23
CA PRO A 7 36.06 -20.48 14.38
C PRO A 7 34.73 -20.96 13.81
N ALA A 8 34.50 -22.29 13.71
CA ALA A 8 33.25 -22.88 13.29
C ALA A 8 32.15 -22.76 14.38
N SER A 9 32.54 -22.86 15.67
CA SER A 9 31.63 -22.62 16.80
C SER A 9 31.13 -21.17 16.84
N THR A 10 32.01 -20.21 16.62
CA THR A 10 31.68 -18.78 16.60
C THR A 10 30.75 -18.41 15.44
N GLU A 11 30.92 -18.99 14.26
CA GLU A 11 30.02 -18.74 13.11
C GLU A 11 28.65 -19.36 13.33
N LEU A 12 28.59 -20.57 13.87
CA LEU A 12 27.32 -21.20 14.22
C LEU A 12 26.53 -20.41 15.28
N ASP A 13 27.22 -19.82 16.26
CA ASP A 13 26.58 -18.98 17.26
C ASP A 13 26.06 -17.67 16.68
N ARG A 14 26.76 -17.07 15.70
CA ARG A 14 26.26 -15.93 14.93
C ARG A 14 25.01 -16.29 14.13
N LEU A 15 24.99 -17.46 13.48
CA LEU A 15 23.80 -17.94 12.75
C LEU A 15 22.63 -18.19 13.68
N ARG A 16 22.85 -18.81 14.85
CA ARG A 16 21.83 -18.99 15.87
C ARG A 16 21.26 -17.65 16.36
N ALA A 17 22.16 -16.69 16.63
CA ALA A 17 21.75 -15.36 17.03
C ALA A 17 20.96 -14.66 15.92
N ALA A 18 21.36 -14.79 14.65
CA ALA A 18 20.64 -14.23 13.52
C ALA A 18 19.27 -14.87 13.27
N ALA A 19 19.07 -16.11 13.73
CA ALA A 19 17.81 -16.84 13.60
C ALA A 19 16.75 -16.44 14.64
N VAL A 20 17.12 -15.70 15.69
CA VAL A 20 16.16 -15.19 16.67
C VAL A 20 15.36 -14.04 16.05
N ALA A 21 14.04 -14.14 16.11
CA ALA A 21 13.15 -13.09 15.62
C ALA A 21 13.32 -11.78 16.41
N ASP A 22 13.24 -10.64 15.73
CA ASP A 22 13.44 -9.35 16.40
C ASP A 22 12.33 -8.98 17.38
N ASP A 23 11.12 -9.50 17.20
CA ASP A 23 10.05 -9.33 18.19
C ASP A 23 10.33 -10.11 19.48
N ASP A 24 10.96 -11.30 19.39
CA ASP A 24 11.41 -12.04 20.58
C ASP A 24 12.54 -11.31 21.31
N ARG A 25 13.49 -10.74 20.57
CA ARG A 25 14.56 -9.87 21.12
C ARG A 25 13.98 -8.65 21.81
N LEU A 26 13.05 -7.96 21.15
CA LEU A 26 12.36 -6.81 21.73
C LEU A 26 11.66 -7.16 23.04
N ARG A 27 10.91 -8.28 23.03
CA ARG A 27 10.23 -8.77 24.24
C ARG A 27 11.20 -9.13 25.36
N ALA A 28 12.33 -9.75 25.02
CA ALA A 28 13.35 -10.10 26.00
C ALA A 28 14.00 -8.84 26.61
N ALA A 29 14.39 -7.89 25.77
CA ALA A 29 14.98 -6.61 26.21
C ALA A 29 14.02 -5.81 27.12
N LEU A 30 12.74 -5.69 26.74
CA LEU A 30 11.73 -5.03 27.58
C LEU A 30 11.54 -5.70 28.94
N ARG A 31 11.59 -7.04 29.01
CA ARG A 31 11.50 -7.77 30.29
C ARG A 31 12.74 -7.58 31.16
N ALA A 32 13.91 -7.38 30.53
CA ALA A 32 15.17 -7.15 31.21
C ALA A 32 15.37 -5.67 31.63
N GLY A 33 14.54 -4.75 31.15
CA GLY A 33 14.73 -3.31 31.34
C GLY A 33 15.91 -2.76 30.52
N ASP A 34 16.28 -3.43 29.43
CA ASP A 34 17.35 -3.02 28.50
C ASP A 34 16.76 -2.16 27.36
N ASP A 35 16.68 -0.85 27.63
CA ASP A 35 16.09 0.11 26.70
C ASP A 35 16.91 0.24 25.42
N ASP A 36 18.23 0.12 25.48
CA ASP A 36 19.11 0.24 24.29
C ASP A 36 18.89 -0.93 23.33
N GLU A 37 18.87 -2.18 23.82
CA GLU A 37 18.56 -3.34 22.97
C GLU A 37 17.10 -3.32 22.51
N ALA A 38 16.15 -2.84 23.32
CA ALA A 38 14.76 -2.69 22.90
C ALA A 38 14.62 -1.73 21.73
N LEU A 39 15.27 -0.58 21.75
CA LEU A 39 15.29 0.39 20.65
C LEU A 39 15.99 -0.17 19.40
N ALA A 40 17.10 -0.88 19.57
CA ALA A 40 17.80 -1.54 18.48
C ALA A 40 16.94 -2.62 17.80
N ALA A 41 16.27 -3.46 18.58
CA ALA A 41 15.35 -4.49 18.08
C ALA A 41 14.14 -3.88 17.35
N LEU A 42 13.58 -2.79 17.87
CA LEU A 42 12.51 -2.03 17.20
C LEU A 42 12.97 -1.47 15.86
N GLY A 43 14.19 -0.90 15.80
CA GLY A 43 14.79 -0.42 14.56
C GLY A 43 14.88 -1.53 13.50
N ARG A 44 15.40 -2.69 13.89
CA ARG A 44 15.49 -3.87 12.98
C ARG A 44 14.12 -4.35 12.52
N LEU A 45 13.11 -4.34 13.38
CA LEU A 45 11.72 -4.68 13.00
C LEU A 45 11.17 -3.72 11.94
N VAL A 46 11.40 -2.42 12.10
CA VAL A 46 10.98 -1.40 11.11
C VAL A 46 11.68 -1.62 9.78
N ASP A 47 12.99 -1.90 9.78
CA ASP A 47 13.75 -2.13 8.56
C ASP A 47 13.32 -3.42 7.84
N ARG A 48 13.04 -4.50 8.59
CA ARG A 48 12.48 -5.74 8.02
C ARG A 48 11.09 -5.52 7.43
N PHE A 49 10.24 -4.75 8.12
CA PHE A 49 8.92 -4.38 7.59
C PHE A 49 9.06 -3.63 6.26
N ARG A 50 9.95 -2.63 6.19
CA ARG A 50 10.22 -1.88 4.95
C ARG A 50 10.74 -2.78 3.83
N SER A 51 11.65 -3.69 4.15
CA SER A 51 12.19 -4.65 3.19
C SER A 51 11.11 -5.59 2.65
N LEU A 52 10.25 -6.13 3.52
CA LEU A 52 9.14 -6.97 3.11
C LEU A 52 8.12 -6.22 2.27
N GLN A 53 7.80 -4.98 2.65
CA GLN A 53 6.93 -4.11 1.88
C GLN A 53 7.51 -3.82 0.48
N ASP A 54 8.80 -3.49 0.41
CA ASP A 54 9.49 -3.25 -0.87
C ASP A 54 9.44 -4.48 -1.77
N TYR A 55 9.76 -5.66 -1.22
CA TYR A 55 9.64 -6.93 -1.92
C TYR A 55 8.22 -7.16 -2.45
N SER A 56 7.21 -7.01 -1.61
CA SER A 56 5.82 -7.27 -1.96
C SER A 56 5.31 -6.33 -3.05
N VAL A 57 5.61 -5.01 -2.93
CA VAL A 57 5.20 -4.00 -3.91
C VAL A 57 5.87 -4.24 -5.27
N ASN A 58 7.16 -4.55 -5.27
CA ASN A 58 7.88 -4.87 -6.52
C ASN A 58 7.39 -6.18 -7.14
N TRP A 59 7.11 -7.20 -6.34
CA TRP A 59 6.56 -8.47 -6.83
C TRP A 59 5.20 -8.29 -7.49
N ILE A 60 4.26 -7.62 -6.80
CA ILE A 60 2.93 -7.33 -7.36
C ILE A 60 3.06 -6.48 -8.63
N THR A 61 3.90 -5.44 -8.63
CA THR A 61 4.11 -4.59 -9.80
C THR A 61 4.66 -5.39 -10.99
N SER A 62 5.59 -6.33 -10.75
CA SER A 62 6.13 -7.22 -11.78
C SER A 62 5.07 -8.15 -12.34
N LEU A 63 4.19 -8.71 -11.50
CA LEU A 63 3.08 -9.57 -11.94
C LEU A 63 2.06 -8.78 -12.77
N LEU A 64 1.65 -7.59 -12.32
CA LEU A 64 0.74 -6.74 -13.07
C LEU A 64 1.36 -6.27 -14.39
N THR A 65 2.66 -5.97 -14.42
CA THR A 65 3.39 -5.66 -15.65
C THR A 65 3.35 -6.85 -16.61
N PHE A 66 3.67 -8.06 -16.14
CA PHE A 66 3.61 -9.28 -16.96
C PHE A 66 2.22 -9.53 -17.52
N ILE A 67 1.17 -9.37 -16.70
CA ILE A 67 -0.23 -9.53 -17.15
C ILE A 67 -0.54 -8.51 -18.24
N GLY A 68 -0.26 -7.23 -18.01
CA GLY A 68 -0.58 -6.18 -18.97
C GLY A 68 0.20 -6.29 -20.29
N GLU A 69 1.49 -6.66 -20.23
CA GLU A 69 2.30 -6.86 -21.43
C GLU A 69 1.88 -8.09 -22.25
N ARG A 70 1.35 -9.13 -21.61
CA ARG A 70 1.01 -10.40 -22.28
C ARG A 70 -0.46 -10.52 -22.67
N LEU A 71 -1.35 -9.97 -21.86
CA LEU A 71 -2.79 -10.17 -21.97
C LEU A 71 -3.57 -8.87 -22.19
N GLY A 72 -2.90 -7.71 -22.10
CA GLY A 72 -3.51 -6.41 -22.25
C GLY A 72 -3.94 -5.77 -20.94
N GLU A 73 -4.28 -4.46 -21.00
CA GLU A 73 -4.63 -3.65 -19.84
C GLU A 73 -5.95 -4.07 -19.18
N GLU A 74 -6.89 -4.61 -19.98
CA GLU A 74 -8.16 -5.16 -19.47
C GLU A 74 -7.92 -6.33 -18.50
N ALA A 75 -6.91 -7.18 -18.77
CA ALA A 75 -6.57 -8.28 -17.89
C ALA A 75 -5.95 -7.79 -16.57
N VAL A 76 -5.33 -6.61 -16.54
CA VAL A 76 -4.88 -5.97 -15.29
C VAL A 76 -6.08 -5.57 -14.43
N GLU A 77 -7.10 -4.97 -15.02
CA GLU A 77 -8.34 -4.64 -14.32
C GLU A 77 -9.00 -5.91 -13.77
N GLU A 78 -9.14 -6.94 -14.59
CA GLU A 78 -9.75 -8.22 -14.20
C GLU A 78 -9.02 -8.85 -13.01
N ALA A 79 -7.67 -8.88 -13.05
CA ALA A 79 -6.86 -9.40 -11.95
C ALA A 79 -7.04 -8.60 -10.64
N LEU A 80 -7.13 -7.28 -10.73
CA LEU A 80 -7.37 -6.42 -9.57
C LEU A 80 -8.79 -6.58 -9.02
N ARG A 81 -9.80 -6.75 -9.89
CA ARG A 81 -11.18 -7.02 -9.49
C ARG A 81 -11.31 -8.38 -8.82
N ASP A 82 -10.68 -9.43 -9.35
CA ASP A 82 -10.68 -10.76 -8.73
C ASP A 82 -10.03 -10.73 -7.34
N PHE A 83 -8.91 -10.05 -7.19
CA PHE A 83 -8.28 -9.80 -5.87
C PHE A 83 -9.25 -9.07 -4.91
N GLY A 84 -9.92 -8.06 -5.40
CA GLY A 84 -10.91 -7.32 -4.62
C GLY A 84 -12.04 -8.21 -4.12
N GLU A 85 -12.64 -9.01 -4.98
CA GLU A 85 -13.72 -9.94 -4.64
C GLU A 85 -13.27 -11.02 -3.64
N ARG A 86 -12.12 -11.64 -3.86
CA ARG A 86 -11.63 -12.73 -3.00
C ARG A 86 -11.15 -12.26 -1.64
N TYR A 87 -10.55 -11.08 -1.55
CA TYR A 87 -9.86 -10.65 -0.34
C TYR A 87 -10.43 -9.40 0.31
N LEU A 88 -10.64 -8.32 -0.46
CA LEU A 88 -11.04 -7.04 0.13
C LEU A 88 -12.50 -7.01 0.55
N ARG A 89 -13.38 -7.58 -0.26
CA ARG A 89 -14.82 -7.61 0.03
C ARG A 89 -15.11 -8.29 1.36
N ASN A 90 -14.48 -9.45 1.61
CA ASN A 90 -14.62 -10.17 2.88
C ASN A 90 -14.11 -9.38 4.09
N ARG A 91 -13.05 -8.58 3.90
CA ARG A 91 -12.52 -7.72 4.98
C ARG A 91 -13.36 -6.48 5.26
N ARG A 92 -14.15 -6.07 4.30
CA ARG A 92 -15.03 -4.90 4.39
C ARG A 92 -16.45 -5.26 4.84
N SER A 93 -16.82 -6.53 4.78
CA SER A 93 -18.15 -6.97 5.21
C SER A 93 -18.37 -6.59 6.67
N PRO A 94 -19.37 -5.73 6.96
CA PRO A 94 -19.67 -5.35 8.32
C PRO A 94 -20.23 -6.55 9.11
N PRO A 95 -20.08 -6.55 10.44
CA PRO A 95 -20.78 -7.51 11.28
C PRO A 95 -22.29 -7.43 11.04
N GLU A 96 -22.99 -8.56 11.24
CA GLU A 96 -24.45 -8.61 11.14
C GLU A 96 -25.10 -7.51 12.02
N GLY A 97 -26.03 -6.74 11.46
CA GLY A 97 -26.69 -5.64 12.15
C GLY A 97 -25.92 -4.32 12.22
N ALA A 98 -24.73 -4.25 11.66
CA ALA A 98 -24.01 -2.97 11.52
C ALA A 98 -24.67 -2.08 10.44
N PRO A 99 -24.58 -0.74 10.57
CA PRO A 99 -25.07 0.16 9.53
C PRO A 99 -24.29 -0.03 8.23
N ASP A 100 -24.95 0.26 7.11
CA ASP A 100 -24.31 0.29 5.80
C ASP A 100 -23.10 1.23 5.82
N TRP A 101 -22.06 0.90 5.06
CA TRP A 101 -20.87 1.73 4.96
C TRP A 101 -21.17 3.16 4.52
N ALA A 102 -22.12 3.32 3.59
CA ALA A 102 -22.55 4.63 3.10
C ALA A 102 -23.23 5.50 4.17
N ASP A 103 -23.85 4.87 5.18
CA ASP A 103 -24.57 5.56 6.25
C ASP A 103 -23.65 5.93 7.44
N LEU A 104 -22.40 5.46 7.43
CA LEU A 104 -21.40 5.85 8.42
C LEU A 104 -20.94 7.30 8.21
N PRO A 105 -20.64 8.05 9.29
CA PRO A 105 -20.01 9.38 9.18
C PRO A 105 -18.75 9.35 8.33
N ALA A 106 -18.49 10.41 7.54
CA ALA A 106 -17.32 10.51 6.68
C ALA A 106 -16.00 10.32 7.46
N GLU A 107 -15.93 10.79 8.69
CA GLU A 107 -14.77 10.67 9.58
C GLU A 107 -14.49 9.20 9.95
N VAL A 108 -15.53 8.39 10.13
CA VAL A 108 -15.40 6.94 10.40
C VAL A 108 -14.88 6.23 9.17
N ARG A 109 -15.43 6.54 8.00
CA ARG A 109 -14.99 6.00 6.69
C ARG A 109 -13.56 6.42 6.37
N ALA A 110 -13.22 7.69 6.59
CA ALA A 110 -11.87 8.22 6.40
C ALA A 110 -10.85 7.51 7.31
N ARG A 111 -11.18 7.30 8.60
CA ARG A 111 -10.31 6.57 9.54
C ARG A 111 -10.01 5.14 9.07
N ALA A 112 -10.99 4.46 8.48
CA ALA A 112 -10.79 3.12 7.96
C ALA A 112 -9.86 3.10 6.73
N LEU A 113 -9.83 4.18 5.93
CA LEU A 113 -8.89 4.34 4.82
C LEU A 113 -7.48 4.72 5.28
N ILE A 114 -7.35 5.56 6.31
CA ILE A 114 -6.05 5.97 6.86
C ILE A 114 -5.25 4.77 7.37
N ARG A 115 -5.90 3.81 8.06
CA ARG A 115 -5.23 2.65 8.65
C ARG A 115 -4.36 1.86 7.65
N PRO A 116 -4.86 1.37 6.51
CA PRO A 116 -4.03 0.69 5.53
C PRO A 116 -3.00 1.62 4.87
N MET A 117 -3.28 2.92 4.71
CA MET A 117 -2.31 3.86 4.15
C MET A 117 -1.07 3.97 5.05
N VAL A 118 -1.28 4.21 6.36
CA VAL A 118 -0.20 4.30 7.35
C VAL A 118 0.53 2.96 7.49
N ALA A 119 -0.20 1.84 7.50
CA ALA A 119 0.39 0.51 7.52
C ALA A 119 1.27 0.22 6.28
N ASN A 120 1.01 0.88 5.17
CA ASN A 120 1.83 0.83 3.96
C ASN A 120 2.89 1.95 3.89
N GLY A 121 3.22 2.56 5.01
CA GLY A 121 4.29 3.56 5.10
C GLY A 121 3.94 4.92 4.50
N ALA A 122 2.64 5.22 4.29
CA ALA A 122 2.24 6.55 3.85
C ALA A 122 2.27 7.56 4.99
N SER A 123 2.62 8.80 4.68
CA SER A 123 2.38 9.97 5.53
C SER A 123 1.09 10.64 5.07
N VAL A 124 0.11 10.75 5.95
CA VAL A 124 -1.25 11.24 5.64
C VAL A 124 -1.51 12.55 6.37
N THR A 125 -1.96 13.57 5.64
CA THR A 125 -2.57 14.78 6.18
C THR A 125 -4.07 14.71 6.00
N VAL A 126 -4.81 15.23 6.98
CA VAL A 126 -6.27 15.21 7.00
C VAL A 126 -6.77 16.64 7.05
N ASP A 127 -7.66 16.98 6.14
CA ASP A 127 -8.40 18.24 6.10
C ASP A 127 -9.87 17.94 5.88
N ALA A 128 -10.75 18.91 6.06
CA ALA A 128 -12.18 18.75 5.87
C ALA A 128 -12.85 20.07 5.52
N ASP A 129 -13.90 19.98 4.73
CA ASP A 129 -14.85 21.05 4.47
C ASP A 129 -16.29 20.59 4.79
N ASP A 130 -17.27 21.38 4.41
CA ASP A 130 -18.68 21.10 4.66
C ASP A 130 -19.19 19.88 3.85
N GLU A 131 -18.50 19.51 2.76
CA GLU A 131 -18.91 18.43 1.88
C GLU A 131 -18.16 17.11 2.11
N LYS A 132 -16.90 17.16 2.55
CA LYS A 132 -16.01 15.99 2.56
C LYS A 132 -14.88 16.08 3.56
N VAL A 133 -14.32 14.92 3.88
CA VAL A 133 -12.99 14.76 4.48
C VAL A 133 -11.97 14.53 3.36
N ILE A 134 -10.84 15.21 3.42
CA ILE A 134 -9.77 15.18 2.42
C ILE A 134 -8.56 14.50 3.02
N LEU A 135 -8.13 13.40 2.42
CA LEU A 135 -6.92 12.68 2.81
C LEU A 135 -5.85 12.90 1.74
N SER A 136 -4.86 13.72 2.06
CA SER A 136 -3.70 13.93 1.18
C SER A 136 -2.51 13.13 1.71
N PHE A 137 -1.88 12.29 0.87
CA PHE A 137 -0.84 11.40 1.35
C PHE A 137 0.28 11.15 0.34
N ARG A 138 1.49 11.04 0.86
CA ARG A 138 2.63 10.48 0.14
C ARG A 138 2.57 8.97 0.23
N CYS A 139 2.38 8.35 -0.93
CA CYS A 139 2.19 6.91 -1.01
C CYS A 139 3.50 6.17 -0.72
N GLY A 140 3.50 5.29 0.29
CA GLY A 140 4.64 4.43 0.62
C GLY A 140 4.86 3.24 -0.32
N THR A 141 3.96 3.04 -1.31
CA THR A 141 4.00 1.90 -2.24
C THR A 141 4.16 2.38 -3.69
N GLY A 142 3.12 2.38 -4.50
CA GLY A 142 3.19 2.72 -5.93
C GLY A 142 3.73 4.12 -6.21
N GLY A 143 3.32 5.13 -5.45
CA GLY A 143 3.86 6.49 -5.55
C GLY A 143 5.36 6.54 -5.27
N ARG A 144 5.83 5.81 -4.25
CA ARG A 144 7.26 5.67 -3.95
C ARG A 144 8.04 5.08 -5.12
N LEU A 145 7.53 4.02 -5.76
CA LEU A 145 8.18 3.44 -6.94
C LEU A 145 8.32 4.46 -8.09
N VAL A 146 7.35 5.37 -8.20
CA VAL A 146 7.44 6.46 -9.18
C VAL A 146 8.50 7.48 -8.81
N ASP A 147 8.49 7.93 -7.55
CA ASP A 147 9.48 8.90 -7.05
C ASP A 147 10.91 8.35 -7.15
N GLU A 148 11.08 7.04 -7.03
CA GLU A 148 12.35 6.33 -7.21
C GLU A 148 12.69 6.04 -8.69
N GLY A 149 11.87 6.46 -9.65
CA GLY A 149 12.11 6.25 -11.09
C GLY A 149 12.00 4.79 -11.55
N ARG A 150 11.33 3.90 -10.78
CA ARG A 150 11.25 2.46 -11.08
C ARG A 150 10.49 2.13 -12.37
N TYR A 151 9.64 3.04 -12.84
CA TYR A 151 8.91 2.93 -14.11
C TYR A 151 9.72 3.36 -15.34
N GLY A 152 10.94 3.88 -15.15
CA GLY A 152 11.87 4.12 -16.24
C GLY A 152 12.37 2.83 -16.90
N PRO A 153 13.04 2.93 -18.06
CA PRO A 153 13.64 1.79 -18.75
C PRO A 153 14.56 0.98 -17.83
N ARG A 154 14.62 -0.33 -18.07
CA ARG A 154 15.58 -1.20 -17.36
C ARG A 154 17.01 -0.75 -17.67
N GLY A 155 17.80 -0.50 -16.62
CA GLY A 155 19.18 -0.07 -16.78
C GLY A 155 19.77 0.52 -15.50
N ASP A 156 20.94 1.13 -15.63
CA ASP A 156 21.77 1.61 -14.50
C ASP A 156 21.14 2.76 -13.70
N GLY A 157 20.09 3.41 -14.23
CA GLY A 157 19.35 4.47 -13.55
C GLY A 157 18.30 3.99 -12.54
N GLY A 158 18.26 2.69 -12.21
CA GLY A 158 17.32 2.12 -11.23
C GLY A 158 15.93 1.85 -11.78
N GLY A 159 15.66 2.15 -13.05
CA GLY A 159 14.43 1.78 -13.75
C GLY A 159 14.27 0.26 -13.83
N ARG A 160 13.04 -0.24 -13.69
CA ARG A 160 12.70 -1.67 -13.76
C ARG A 160 11.86 -2.03 -14.98
N GLY A 161 11.49 -1.03 -15.79
CA GLY A 161 10.64 -1.20 -16.96
C GLY A 161 9.26 -1.68 -16.58
N TYR A 162 8.71 -1.20 -15.47
CA TYR A 162 7.33 -1.51 -15.10
C TYR A 162 6.34 -0.86 -16.06
N LEU A 163 5.24 -1.56 -16.33
CA LEU A 163 4.21 -1.10 -17.25
C LEU A 163 3.57 0.21 -16.76
N VAL A 164 3.35 1.10 -17.72
CA VAL A 164 2.54 2.31 -17.58
C VAL A 164 1.33 2.15 -18.49
N LEU A 165 0.14 2.10 -17.89
CA LEU A 165 -1.14 1.92 -18.61
C LEU A 165 -1.44 3.15 -19.47
N GLN A 166 -1.95 2.91 -20.68
CA GLN A 166 -2.20 3.94 -21.69
C GLN A 166 -3.69 4.14 -21.98
N GLY A 167 -4.57 3.32 -21.41
CA GLY A 167 -6.01 3.51 -21.50
C GLY A 167 -6.47 4.84 -20.89
N ASP A 168 -7.65 5.29 -21.29
CA ASP A 168 -8.33 6.51 -20.82
C ASP A 168 -9.63 6.22 -20.06
N GLY A 169 -9.82 4.97 -19.65
CA GLY A 169 -10.99 4.51 -18.92
C GLY A 169 -10.93 4.77 -17.40
N PRO A 170 -11.96 4.32 -16.66
CA PRO A 170 -12.05 4.51 -15.21
C PRO A 170 -10.84 3.95 -14.44
N VAL A 171 -10.23 2.88 -14.92
CA VAL A 171 -9.06 2.22 -14.29
C VAL A 171 -7.85 3.14 -14.25
N THR A 172 -7.72 4.01 -15.23
CA THR A 172 -6.63 4.98 -15.33
C THR A 172 -7.03 6.39 -14.90
N PHE A 173 -8.13 6.53 -14.18
CA PHE A 173 -8.71 7.84 -13.79
C PHE A 173 -9.02 8.73 -14.98
N GLY A 174 -9.43 8.14 -16.13
CA GLY A 174 -9.81 8.84 -17.34
C GLY A 174 -8.63 9.42 -18.14
N ARG A 175 -7.40 8.96 -17.95
CA ARG A 175 -6.24 9.50 -18.67
C ARG A 175 -5.11 8.48 -18.82
N PRO A 176 -4.33 8.50 -19.90
CA PRO A 176 -3.16 7.65 -20.08
C PRO A 176 -2.01 8.02 -19.10
N GLY A 177 -1.08 7.11 -18.95
CA GLY A 177 0.14 7.34 -18.17
C GLY A 177 0.06 6.90 -16.72
N LEU A 178 -0.87 5.99 -16.37
CA LEU A 178 -0.97 5.46 -15.01
C LEU A 178 0.03 4.32 -14.79
N PRO A 179 0.95 4.40 -13.82
CA PRO A 179 1.75 3.27 -13.40
C PRO A 179 0.88 2.09 -12.99
N VAL A 180 1.19 0.89 -13.49
CA VAL A 180 0.32 -0.29 -13.35
C VAL A 180 -0.06 -0.61 -11.91
N TYR A 181 0.88 -0.45 -10.95
CA TYR A 181 0.54 -0.68 -9.54
C TYR A 181 -0.53 0.30 -9.04
N CYS A 182 -0.54 1.55 -9.53
CA CYS A 182 -1.49 2.56 -9.08
C CYS A 182 -2.93 2.29 -9.53
N ALA A 183 -3.15 1.39 -10.48
CA ALA A 183 -4.49 0.95 -10.88
C ALA A 183 -5.27 0.29 -9.73
N HIS A 184 -4.59 -0.24 -8.69
CA HIS A 184 -5.29 -0.73 -7.50
C HIS A 184 -6.03 0.39 -6.74
N CYS A 185 -5.58 1.64 -6.83
CA CYS A 185 -6.29 2.76 -6.20
C CYS A 185 -7.60 3.06 -6.92
N SER A 186 -7.62 3.04 -8.26
CA SER A 186 -8.87 3.21 -9.00
C SER A 186 -9.81 2.01 -8.82
N VAL A 187 -9.30 0.79 -8.99
CA VAL A 187 -10.13 -0.41 -8.95
C VAL A 187 -10.56 -0.75 -7.51
N ASN A 188 -9.60 -0.93 -6.60
CA ASN A 188 -9.87 -1.48 -5.27
C ASN A 188 -10.20 -0.44 -4.20
N ASN A 189 -9.87 0.84 -4.41
CA ASN A 189 -10.21 1.89 -3.44
C ASN A 189 -11.36 2.79 -3.91
N GLU A 190 -11.69 2.82 -5.21
CA GLU A 190 -12.76 3.67 -5.73
C GLU A 190 -13.87 2.86 -6.42
N LEU A 191 -13.59 2.13 -7.51
CA LEU A 191 -14.61 1.48 -8.33
C LEU A 191 -15.35 0.39 -7.55
N GLN A 192 -14.64 -0.64 -7.11
CA GLN A 192 -15.25 -1.77 -6.40
C GLN A 192 -15.93 -1.38 -5.09
N PRO A 193 -15.32 -0.55 -4.20
CA PRO A 193 -16.05 -0.07 -3.03
C PRO A 193 -17.33 0.68 -3.34
N THR A 194 -17.35 1.47 -4.41
CA THR A 194 -18.55 2.16 -4.85
C THR A 194 -19.63 1.18 -5.34
N GLU A 195 -19.21 0.16 -6.08
CA GLU A 195 -20.09 -0.90 -6.57
C GLU A 195 -20.69 -1.76 -5.42
N TRP A 196 -19.87 -2.07 -4.41
CA TRP A 196 -20.28 -2.90 -3.28
C TRP A 196 -21.10 -2.15 -2.23
N ASP A 197 -20.65 -0.98 -1.86
CA ASP A 197 -21.08 -0.26 -0.66
C ASP A 197 -21.92 0.98 -1.01
N GLY A 198 -21.95 1.40 -2.29
CA GLY A 198 -22.61 2.63 -2.73
C GLY A 198 -22.00 3.90 -2.13
N ALA A 199 -20.84 3.80 -1.48
CA ALA A 199 -20.19 4.90 -0.80
C ALA A 199 -18.96 5.36 -1.59
N PRO A 200 -19.06 6.40 -2.43
CA PRO A 200 -17.94 6.81 -3.25
C PRO A 200 -16.81 7.37 -2.41
N VAL A 201 -15.64 6.81 -2.61
CA VAL A 201 -14.37 7.45 -2.31
C VAL A 201 -13.79 7.88 -3.65
N THR A 202 -13.67 9.17 -3.88
CA THR A 202 -13.07 9.67 -5.12
C THR A 202 -11.57 9.84 -4.92
N VAL A 203 -10.79 9.23 -5.80
CA VAL A 203 -9.33 9.32 -5.78
C VAL A 203 -8.89 10.33 -6.82
N GLU A 204 -8.21 11.40 -6.39
CA GLU A 204 -7.45 12.27 -7.28
C GLU A 204 -6.03 11.75 -7.37
N TYR A 205 -5.70 11.24 -8.55
CA TYR A 205 -4.38 10.77 -8.84
C TYR A 205 -3.54 11.90 -9.44
N PRO A 206 -2.35 12.22 -8.89
CA PRO A 206 -1.56 13.35 -9.36
C PRO A 206 -1.15 13.21 -10.83
N THR A 207 -0.99 14.32 -11.52
CA THR A 207 -0.53 14.37 -12.92
C THR A 207 0.94 14.05 -13.10
N ARG A 208 1.62 13.68 -12.04
CA ARG A 208 2.96 13.11 -11.96
C ARG A 208 4.12 14.08 -12.05
N ARG A 209 4.21 14.89 -11.04
CA ARG A 209 5.53 15.36 -10.61
C ARG A 209 5.97 14.49 -9.43
N PRO A 210 7.26 14.11 -9.35
CA PRO A 210 7.77 13.41 -8.18
C PRO A 210 7.41 14.14 -6.89
N GLY A 211 6.92 13.38 -5.89
CA GLY A 211 6.55 13.93 -4.59
C GLY A 211 5.15 14.57 -4.49
N GLU A 212 4.37 14.63 -5.57
CA GLU A 212 2.97 15.05 -5.49
C GLU A 212 2.13 14.04 -4.71
N PRO A 213 1.29 14.48 -3.74
CA PRO A 213 0.45 13.58 -2.98
C PRO A 213 -0.71 13.03 -3.83
N CYS A 214 -1.14 11.81 -3.50
CA CYS A 214 -2.46 11.33 -3.89
C CYS A 214 -3.50 11.90 -2.92
N ILE A 215 -4.73 12.14 -3.40
CA ILE A 215 -5.79 12.71 -2.59
C ILE A 215 -7.00 11.77 -2.64
N HIS A 216 -7.56 11.45 -1.47
CA HIS A 216 -8.83 10.75 -1.36
C HIS A 216 -9.87 11.70 -0.77
N HIS A 217 -10.99 11.87 -1.46
CA HIS A 217 -12.15 12.60 -1.00
C HIS A 217 -13.17 11.62 -0.43
N VAL A 218 -13.53 11.77 0.83
CA VAL A 218 -14.54 10.98 1.52
C VAL A 218 -15.75 11.88 1.77
N TYR A 219 -16.74 11.81 0.90
CA TYR A 219 -17.88 12.71 0.96
C TYR A 219 -18.77 12.42 2.16
N ARG A 220 -19.34 13.47 2.78
CA ARG A 220 -20.29 13.36 3.89
C ARG A 220 -21.58 12.69 3.45
N ASP A 221 -22.06 13.01 2.26
CA ASP A 221 -23.07 12.22 1.58
C ASP A 221 -22.45 10.91 1.05
N GLY A 222 -22.60 9.84 1.80
CA GLY A 222 -22.07 8.53 1.45
C GLY A 222 -22.74 7.87 0.27
N ARG A 223 -23.84 8.42 -0.25
CA ARG A 223 -24.57 7.94 -1.43
C ARG A 223 -24.43 8.87 -2.65
N ARG A 224 -23.55 9.86 -2.55
CA ARG A 224 -23.25 10.74 -3.66
C ARG A 224 -22.76 9.94 -4.87
N PRO A 225 -23.37 10.09 -6.06
CA PRO A 225 -22.88 9.40 -7.25
C PRO A 225 -21.46 9.86 -7.60
N ARG A 226 -20.67 8.95 -8.15
CA ARG A 226 -19.37 9.28 -8.71
C ARG A 226 -19.54 10.37 -9.79
N PRO A 227 -18.68 11.40 -9.82
CA PRO A 227 -18.70 12.37 -10.90
C PRO A 227 -18.55 11.68 -12.26
N PRO A 228 -19.38 12.04 -13.28
CA PRO A 228 -19.40 11.35 -14.58
C PRO A 228 -18.10 11.53 -15.40
N ASP A 229 -17.31 12.54 -15.07
CA ASP A 229 -16.12 12.95 -15.84
C ASP A 229 -14.80 12.32 -15.34
N ARG A 230 -14.89 11.17 -14.66
CA ARG A 230 -13.71 10.43 -14.18
C ARG A 230 -13.79 8.95 -14.52
#